data_3abbfded9f3cc243f69a404e6c874595
#
_entry.id   3abbfded9f3cc243f69a404e6c874595
#
_cell.length_a   1.000
_cell.length_b   1.000
_cell.length_c   1.000
_cell.angle_alpha   90.00
_cell.angle_beta   90.00
_cell.angle_gamma   90.00
#
_symmetry.space_group_name_H-M   'P 1'
#
loop_
_entity.id
_entity.type
_entity.pdbx_description
1 polymer ?
#
loop_
_entity_poly.entity_id
_entity_poly.type
_entity_poly.pdbx_seq_one_letter_code
_entity_poly.pdbx_strand_id
1 'polypeptide(L)'
;MNEKKEDASRASVDAKIDAATPALVVPGVVAIPMSEIKISYSRSAGPGGQNVNKTSSKARLRWKLNPELLASDAIERFKRLYPSWVTNDDEVVIYNQEYRDAPKNKEACLDKLRAAILEASRVPKERKATKPTRGSIERRLDEKKRLSRKKRDRGRRDFD
;
A
#
# COMPACT_ATOMS: atom_id res chain seq x y z
N MET A 1 -22.39 2.82 -21.45
CA MET A 1 -22.32 4.29 -21.32
C MET A 1 -21.29 4.76 -20.27
N ASN A 2 -20.41 3.88 -19.77
CA ASN A 2 -19.39 4.22 -18.75
C ASN A 2 -17.96 4.45 -19.31
N GLU A 3 -17.63 3.96 -20.48
CA GLU A 3 -16.26 4.08 -21.02
C GLU A 3 -15.87 5.50 -21.46
N LYS A 4 -16.82 6.33 -21.85
CA LYS A 4 -16.55 7.72 -22.27
C LYS A 4 -16.25 8.71 -21.13
N LYS A 5 -16.57 8.36 -19.86
CA LYS A 5 -16.25 9.21 -18.70
C LYS A 5 -14.86 8.94 -18.13
N GLU A 6 -14.31 7.75 -18.33
CA GLU A 6 -12.95 7.41 -17.89
C GLU A 6 -11.88 8.01 -18.82
N ASP A 7 -12.14 8.11 -20.10
CA ASP A 7 -11.20 8.69 -21.08
C ASP A 7 -11.07 10.23 -20.93
N ALA A 8 -12.15 10.91 -20.58
CA ALA A 8 -12.11 12.36 -20.34
C ALA A 8 -11.36 12.74 -19.06
N SER A 9 -11.34 11.86 -18.04
CA SER A 9 -10.57 12.03 -16.80
C SER A 9 -9.08 11.81 -17.00
N ARG A 10 -8.71 10.89 -17.91
CA ARG A 10 -7.29 10.61 -18.25
C ARG A 10 -6.64 11.77 -19.01
N ALA A 11 -7.35 12.39 -19.92
CA ALA A 11 -6.84 13.50 -20.73
C ALA A 11 -6.61 14.80 -19.92
N SER A 12 -7.28 14.99 -18.78
CA SER A 12 -7.16 16.22 -17.99
C SER A 12 -5.99 16.26 -17.01
N VAL A 13 -5.38 15.11 -16.71
CA VAL A 13 -4.26 15.00 -15.75
C VAL A 13 -2.91 15.25 -16.44
N ASP A 14 -2.81 14.86 -17.73
CA ASP A 14 -1.58 15.07 -18.51
C ASP A 14 -1.36 16.53 -18.95
N ALA A 15 -2.39 17.36 -18.89
CA ALA A 15 -2.35 18.75 -19.41
C ALA A 15 -1.85 19.81 -18.41
N LYS A 16 -1.57 19.45 -17.14
CA LYS A 16 -1.22 20.43 -16.08
C LYS A 16 0.25 20.49 -15.70
N ILE A 17 1.10 19.70 -16.33
CA ILE A 17 2.54 19.73 -16.04
C ILE A 17 3.27 20.16 -17.30
N ASP A 18 3.85 21.36 -17.26
CA ASP A 18 4.84 21.79 -18.24
C ASP A 18 5.92 20.73 -18.36
N ALA A 19 6.18 20.27 -19.57
CA ALA A 19 7.12 19.18 -19.89
C ALA A 19 8.56 19.41 -19.39
N ALA A 20 8.84 20.58 -18.80
CA ALA A 20 10.13 20.99 -18.25
C ALA A 20 10.25 20.82 -16.72
N THR A 21 9.14 20.57 -15.99
CA THR A 21 9.18 20.47 -14.53
C THR A 21 9.42 19.03 -14.09
N PRO A 22 10.50 18.73 -13.33
CA PRO A 22 10.74 17.40 -12.84
C PRO A 22 9.58 16.94 -11.93
N ALA A 23 8.98 15.81 -12.25
CA ALA A 23 7.84 15.27 -11.53
C ALA A 23 7.99 13.78 -11.20
N LEU A 24 7.44 13.35 -10.09
CA LEU A 24 7.26 11.94 -9.78
C LEU A 24 6.02 11.43 -10.52
N VAL A 25 6.21 10.71 -11.61
CA VAL A 25 5.13 10.16 -12.42
C VAL A 25 4.67 8.82 -11.83
N VAL A 26 3.37 8.74 -11.51
CA VAL A 26 2.67 7.49 -11.17
C VAL A 26 1.79 7.12 -12.37
N PRO A 27 2.16 6.11 -13.17
CA PRO A 27 1.51 5.82 -14.44
C PRO A 27 0.01 5.62 -14.30
N GLY A 28 -0.79 6.36 -15.10
CA GLY A 28 -2.25 6.26 -15.12
C GLY A 28 -2.97 6.84 -13.89
N VAL A 29 -2.27 7.53 -12.99
CA VAL A 29 -2.84 8.07 -11.75
C VAL A 29 -2.56 9.57 -11.62
N VAL A 30 -1.29 9.96 -11.44
CA VAL A 30 -0.90 11.34 -11.13
C VAL A 30 0.57 11.58 -11.47
N ALA A 31 0.90 12.84 -11.76
CA ALA A 31 2.27 13.33 -11.77
C ALA A 31 2.43 14.39 -10.68
N ILE A 32 3.29 14.12 -9.71
CA ILE A 32 3.52 15.01 -8.55
C ILE A 32 4.74 15.86 -8.83
N PRO A 33 4.64 17.19 -8.85
CA PRO A 33 5.79 18.07 -9.00
C PRO A 33 6.82 17.80 -7.90
N MET A 34 8.10 17.70 -8.27
CA MET A 34 9.17 17.52 -7.28
C MET A 34 9.29 18.67 -6.29
N SER A 35 8.74 19.86 -6.62
CA SER A 35 8.65 21.01 -5.71
C SER A 35 7.75 20.77 -4.50
N GLU A 36 6.75 19.90 -4.61
CA GLU A 36 5.87 19.52 -3.51
C GLU A 36 6.48 18.46 -2.59
N ILE A 37 7.51 17.76 -3.08
CA ILE A 37 8.17 16.69 -2.34
C ILE A 37 9.40 17.25 -1.62
N LYS A 38 9.36 17.30 -0.30
CA LYS A 38 10.47 17.74 0.54
C LYS A 38 11.34 16.55 0.90
N ILE A 39 12.64 16.62 0.58
CA ILE A 39 13.60 15.58 0.94
C ILE A 39 14.62 16.14 1.89
N SER A 40 14.85 15.46 2.99
CA SER A 40 15.88 15.79 3.99
C SER A 40 16.72 14.55 4.29
N TYR A 41 17.94 14.78 4.73
CA TYR A 41 18.87 13.73 5.05
C TYR A 41 19.29 13.83 6.51
N SER A 42 19.44 12.67 7.16
CA SER A 42 19.93 12.54 8.53
C SER A 42 20.92 11.39 8.63
N ARG A 43 21.63 11.31 9.74
CA ARG A 43 22.50 10.16 10.00
C ARG A 43 21.66 8.90 10.16
N SER A 44 22.15 7.79 9.59
CA SER A 44 21.52 6.48 9.80
C SER A 44 21.75 6.03 11.22
N ALA A 45 20.74 5.41 11.85
CA ALA A 45 20.85 4.78 13.15
C ALA A 45 21.27 3.32 12.97
N GLY A 46 22.29 2.88 13.67
CA GLY A 46 22.73 1.47 13.69
C GLY A 46 24.20 1.33 14.15
N PRO A 47 24.60 0.10 14.53
CA PRO A 47 25.99 -0.20 14.81
C PRO A 47 26.78 -0.11 13.50
N GLY A 48 27.63 0.88 13.35
CA GLY A 48 28.42 1.10 12.16
C GLY A 48 29.76 1.77 12.47
N GLY A 49 30.73 1.55 11.60
CA GLY A 49 32.06 2.15 11.69
C GLY A 49 32.03 3.68 11.45
N GLN A 50 33.22 4.29 11.35
CA GLN A 50 33.41 5.74 11.25
C GLN A 50 32.58 6.43 10.14
N ASN A 51 32.26 5.74 9.05
CA ASN A 51 31.48 6.28 7.94
C ASN A 51 30.01 6.54 8.30
N VAL A 52 29.37 5.66 9.09
CA VAL A 52 27.96 5.79 9.51
C VAL A 52 27.78 7.04 10.38
N ASN A 53 28.78 7.37 11.17
CA ASN A 53 28.76 8.52 12.06
C ASN A 53 29.06 9.85 11.37
N LYS A 54 29.69 9.82 10.18
CA LYS A 54 30.12 11.02 9.45
C LYS A 54 29.21 11.39 8.28
N THR A 55 28.41 10.45 7.75
CA THR A 55 27.57 10.67 6.56
C THR A 55 26.10 10.66 6.88
N SER A 56 25.35 11.64 6.35
CA SER A 56 23.87 11.71 6.44
C SER A 56 23.26 11.00 5.22
N SER A 57 23.16 9.67 5.28
CA SER A 57 22.65 8.86 4.18
C SER A 57 21.19 8.46 4.30
N LYS A 58 20.59 8.54 5.51
CA LYS A 58 19.18 8.27 5.72
C LYS A 58 18.33 9.34 5.07
N ALA A 59 17.57 8.98 4.05
CA ALA A 59 16.64 9.88 3.38
C ALA A 59 15.28 9.89 4.12
N ARG A 60 14.72 11.09 4.23
CA ARG A 60 13.36 11.34 4.71
C ARG A 60 12.62 12.13 3.65
N LEU A 61 11.56 11.57 3.11
CA LEU A 61 10.64 12.19 2.18
C LEU A 61 9.41 12.68 2.95
N ARG A 62 8.96 13.90 2.64
CA ARG A 62 7.72 14.49 3.14
C ARG A 62 6.92 15.03 1.96
N TRP A 63 5.65 14.68 1.90
CA TRP A 63 4.70 15.15 0.88
C TRP A 63 3.33 15.31 1.50
N LYS A 64 2.67 16.43 1.25
CA LYS A 64 1.31 16.68 1.73
C LYS A 64 0.31 16.09 0.77
N LEU A 65 -0.65 15.30 1.28
CA LEU A 65 -1.75 14.76 0.47
C LEU A 65 -2.57 15.93 -0.08
N ASN A 66 -2.60 16.04 -1.40
CA ASN A 66 -3.28 17.12 -2.11
C ASN A 66 -4.51 16.58 -2.84
N PRO A 67 -5.74 17.03 -2.45
CA PRO A 67 -6.99 16.62 -3.12
C PRO A 67 -7.09 17.07 -4.59
N GLU A 68 -6.30 18.08 -5.00
CA GLU A 68 -6.24 18.51 -6.40
C GLU A 68 -5.47 17.53 -7.29
N LEU A 69 -4.51 16.80 -6.70
CA LEU A 69 -3.67 15.84 -7.41
C LEU A 69 -4.21 14.40 -7.31
N LEU A 70 -4.85 14.06 -6.21
CA LEU A 70 -5.31 12.70 -5.95
C LEU A 70 -6.80 12.70 -5.59
N ALA A 71 -7.57 11.77 -6.15
CA ALA A 71 -8.98 11.64 -5.83
C ALA A 71 -9.20 11.36 -4.33
N SER A 72 -10.24 11.95 -3.73
CA SER A 72 -10.57 11.83 -2.31
C SER A 72 -10.63 10.38 -1.83
N ASP A 73 -11.26 9.51 -2.63
CA ASP A 73 -11.33 8.06 -2.34
C ASP A 73 -9.94 7.38 -2.29
N ALA A 74 -9.01 7.83 -3.15
CA ALA A 74 -7.64 7.32 -3.15
C ALA A 74 -6.87 7.82 -1.92
N ILE A 75 -7.10 9.06 -1.48
CA ILE A 75 -6.52 9.62 -0.26
C ILE A 75 -7.01 8.84 0.97
N GLU A 76 -8.30 8.56 1.08
CA GLU A 76 -8.86 7.79 2.18
C GLU A 76 -8.30 6.35 2.20
N ARG A 77 -8.20 5.71 1.03
CA ARG A 77 -7.57 4.39 0.92
C ARG A 77 -6.09 4.42 1.31
N PHE A 78 -5.36 5.47 0.88
CA PHE A 78 -3.95 5.65 1.26
C PHE A 78 -3.78 5.74 2.78
N LYS A 79 -4.57 6.57 3.45
CA LYS A 79 -4.55 6.71 4.92
C LYS A 79 -4.86 5.38 5.63
N ARG A 80 -5.77 4.59 5.08
CA ARG A 80 -6.15 3.29 5.63
C ARG A 80 -5.07 2.21 5.42
N LEU A 81 -4.40 2.21 4.25
CA LEU A 81 -3.36 1.23 3.92
C LEU A 81 -2.03 1.54 4.62
N TYR A 82 -1.71 2.83 4.76
CA TYR A 82 -0.42 3.30 5.29
C TYR A 82 -0.57 4.25 6.48
N PRO A 83 -1.27 3.86 7.56
CA PRO A 83 -1.53 4.75 8.69
C PRO A 83 -0.25 5.23 9.39
N SER A 84 0.82 4.41 9.38
CA SER A 84 2.11 4.76 9.99
C SER A 84 2.92 5.79 9.20
N TRP A 85 2.55 6.04 7.94
CA TRP A 85 3.24 7.02 7.09
C TRP A 85 2.54 8.37 7.08
N VAL A 86 1.28 8.44 7.51
CA VAL A 86 0.48 9.67 7.46
C VAL A 86 0.44 10.30 8.84
N THR A 87 0.81 11.58 8.90
CA THR A 87 0.69 12.39 10.12
C THR A 87 -0.73 12.95 10.28
N ASN A 88 -1.03 13.53 11.46
CA ASN A 88 -2.32 14.18 11.71
C ASN A 88 -2.60 15.37 10.79
N ASP A 89 -1.54 15.96 10.21
CA ASP A 89 -1.63 17.10 9.28
C ASP A 89 -1.76 16.66 7.81
N ASP A 90 -2.12 15.40 7.56
CA ASP A 90 -2.21 14.81 6.23
C ASP A 90 -0.90 14.84 5.43
N GLU A 91 0.23 14.83 6.13
CA GLU A 91 1.55 14.75 5.52
C GLU A 91 2.07 13.31 5.53
N VAL A 92 2.45 12.84 4.35
CA VAL A 92 3.09 11.53 4.17
C VAL A 92 4.58 11.66 4.50
N VAL A 93 5.08 10.82 5.39
CA VAL A 93 6.49 10.78 5.81
C VAL A 93 7.05 9.38 5.58
N ILE A 94 8.01 9.27 4.66
CA ILE A 94 8.67 8.01 4.32
C ILE A 94 10.16 8.10 4.62
N TYR A 95 10.72 7.05 5.22
CA TYR A 95 12.15 6.95 5.50
C TYR A 95 12.78 5.80 4.71
N ASN A 96 14.02 6.01 4.28
CA ASN A 96 14.87 4.92 3.79
C ASN A 96 16.32 5.11 4.24
N GLN A 97 16.93 3.99 4.68
CA GLN A 97 18.34 3.94 5.11
C GLN A 97 19.00 2.61 4.71
N GLU A 98 18.42 1.89 3.75
CA GLU A 98 18.86 0.56 3.33
C GLU A 98 20.18 0.61 2.58
N TYR A 99 20.41 1.71 1.84
CA TYR A 99 21.59 1.87 1.04
C TYR A 99 22.63 2.74 1.74
N ARG A 100 23.92 2.51 1.41
CA ARG A 100 25.02 3.34 1.89
C ARG A 100 24.94 4.77 1.34
N ASP A 101 24.41 4.93 0.12
CA ASP A 101 24.40 6.17 -0.64
C ASP A 101 23.08 6.94 -0.44
N ALA A 102 23.18 8.23 -0.14
CA ALA A 102 22.04 9.10 0.06
C ALA A 102 21.13 9.22 -1.20
N PRO A 103 21.67 9.34 -2.44
CA PRO A 103 20.85 9.34 -3.65
C PRO A 103 20.01 8.07 -3.82
N LYS A 104 20.57 6.89 -3.56
CA LYS A 104 19.81 5.62 -3.64
C LYS A 104 18.70 5.53 -2.61
N ASN A 105 18.95 6.03 -1.39
CA ASN A 105 17.91 6.10 -0.36
C ASN A 105 16.79 7.08 -0.74
N LYS A 106 17.12 8.19 -1.42
CA LYS A 106 16.12 9.11 -1.99
C LYS A 106 15.27 8.42 -3.03
N GLU A 107 15.86 7.74 -3.99
CA GLU A 107 15.14 7.01 -5.04
C GLU A 107 14.22 5.94 -4.44
N ALA A 108 14.72 5.18 -3.47
CA ALA A 108 13.90 4.19 -2.76
C ALA A 108 12.71 4.82 -2.02
N CYS A 109 12.85 6.03 -1.45
CA CYS A 109 11.70 6.75 -0.88
C CYS A 109 10.68 7.14 -1.95
N LEU A 110 11.14 7.62 -3.11
CA LEU A 110 10.26 7.98 -4.24
C LEU A 110 9.54 6.74 -4.81
N ASP A 111 10.24 5.62 -4.92
CA ASP A 111 9.64 4.35 -5.38
C ASP A 111 8.60 3.81 -4.39
N LYS A 112 8.87 3.88 -3.08
CA LYS A 112 7.90 3.55 -2.03
C LYS A 112 6.65 4.42 -2.14
N LEU A 113 6.81 5.73 -2.34
CA LEU A 113 5.68 6.65 -2.53
C LEU A 113 4.89 6.32 -3.80
N ARG A 114 5.59 6.09 -4.93
CA ARG A 114 4.97 5.69 -6.21
C ARG A 114 4.13 4.42 -6.07
N ALA A 115 4.69 3.39 -5.48
CA ALA A 115 4.01 2.11 -5.25
C ALA A 115 2.77 2.27 -4.36
N ALA A 116 2.88 3.03 -3.27
CA ALA A 116 1.79 3.27 -2.34
C ALA A 116 0.62 4.05 -2.97
N ILE A 117 0.91 5.07 -3.78
CA ILE A 117 -0.12 5.82 -4.52
C ILE A 117 -0.81 4.91 -5.55
N LEU A 118 -0.03 4.12 -6.29
CA LEU A 118 -0.58 3.18 -7.28
C LEU A 118 -1.50 2.15 -6.61
N GLU A 119 -1.12 1.62 -5.45
CA GLU A 119 -1.95 0.68 -4.69
C GLU A 119 -3.22 1.34 -4.15
N ALA A 120 -3.11 2.54 -3.58
CA ALA A 120 -4.25 3.30 -3.07
C ALA A 120 -5.23 3.71 -4.17
N SER A 121 -4.76 3.92 -5.38
CA SER A 121 -5.60 4.27 -6.54
C SER A 121 -6.38 3.10 -7.11
N ARG A 122 -5.97 1.87 -6.83
CA ARG A 122 -6.72 0.67 -7.25
C ARG A 122 -7.99 0.53 -6.43
N VAL A 123 -9.13 0.55 -7.10
CA VAL A 123 -10.42 0.24 -6.45
C VAL A 123 -10.49 -1.28 -6.27
N PRO A 124 -10.58 -1.80 -5.05
CA PRO A 124 -10.70 -3.23 -4.83
C PRO A 124 -12.01 -3.73 -5.40
N LYS A 125 -11.96 -4.80 -6.21
CA LYS A 125 -13.15 -5.45 -6.72
C LYS A 125 -13.96 -6.03 -5.57
N GLU A 126 -15.24 -5.66 -5.48
CA GLU A 126 -16.15 -6.20 -4.47
C GLU A 126 -16.25 -7.72 -4.60
N ARG A 127 -15.91 -8.42 -3.52
CA ARG A 127 -15.94 -9.87 -3.49
C ARG A 127 -17.36 -10.35 -3.22
N LYS A 128 -18.03 -10.85 -4.25
CA LYS A 128 -19.35 -11.49 -4.09
C LYS A 128 -19.20 -12.75 -3.22
N ALA A 129 -19.98 -12.83 -2.16
CA ALA A 129 -20.03 -14.00 -1.30
C ALA A 129 -20.50 -15.23 -2.10
N THR A 130 -19.72 -16.30 -2.08
CA THR A 130 -20.08 -17.56 -2.73
C THR A 130 -20.75 -18.49 -1.72
N LYS A 131 -21.86 -19.12 -2.11
CA LYS A 131 -22.51 -20.14 -1.30
C LYS A 131 -21.73 -21.46 -1.42
N PRO A 132 -21.61 -22.25 -0.33
CA PRO A 132 -21.02 -23.58 -0.39
C PRO A 132 -21.74 -24.47 -1.38
N THR A 133 -21.02 -25.28 -2.14
CA THR A 133 -21.62 -26.26 -3.04
C THR A 133 -22.31 -27.40 -2.25
N ARG A 134 -23.31 -28.05 -2.86
CA ARG A 134 -24.02 -29.22 -2.25
C ARG A 134 -23.02 -30.28 -1.81
N GLY A 135 -22.07 -30.66 -2.64
CA GLY A 135 -21.04 -31.64 -2.30
C GLY A 135 -20.11 -31.22 -1.14
N SER A 136 -19.88 -29.91 -0.95
CA SER A 136 -19.14 -29.41 0.21
C SER A 136 -19.95 -29.56 1.50
N ILE A 137 -21.26 -29.33 1.43
CA ILE A 137 -22.17 -29.49 2.57
C ILE A 137 -22.29 -30.97 2.95
N GLU A 138 -22.47 -31.86 1.97
CA GLU A 138 -22.55 -33.33 2.17
C GLU A 138 -21.26 -33.86 2.81
N ARG A 139 -20.11 -33.55 2.25
CA ARG A 139 -18.82 -33.95 2.83
C ARG A 139 -18.65 -33.50 4.28
N ARG A 140 -19.01 -32.27 4.59
CA ARG A 140 -18.97 -31.73 5.97
C ARG A 140 -19.92 -32.48 6.91
N LEU A 141 -21.10 -32.85 6.43
CA LEU A 141 -22.07 -33.61 7.20
C LEU A 141 -21.58 -35.04 7.46
N ASP A 142 -20.99 -35.67 6.47
CA ASP A 142 -20.45 -37.05 6.60
C ASP A 142 -19.24 -37.10 7.54
N GLU A 143 -18.35 -36.14 7.46
CA GLU A 143 -17.24 -36.00 8.43
C GLU A 143 -17.79 -35.79 9.86
N LYS A 144 -18.79 -34.97 10.03
CA LYS A 144 -19.44 -34.76 11.33
C LYS A 144 -20.09 -36.00 11.87
N LYS A 145 -20.79 -36.78 11.03
CA LYS A 145 -21.37 -38.06 11.37
C LYS A 145 -20.29 -39.10 11.77
N ARG A 146 -19.19 -39.18 11.00
CA ARG A 146 -18.05 -40.07 11.27
C ARG A 146 -17.38 -39.73 12.61
N LEU A 147 -17.15 -38.45 12.89
CA LEU A 147 -16.59 -38.00 14.18
C LEU A 147 -17.55 -38.32 15.35
N SER A 148 -18.85 -38.12 15.17
CA SER A 148 -19.85 -38.44 16.16
C SER A 148 -19.89 -39.94 16.50
N ARG A 149 -19.80 -40.84 15.48
CA ARG A 149 -19.69 -42.29 15.67
C ARG A 149 -18.44 -42.63 16.46
N LYS A 150 -17.28 -42.12 16.06
CA LYS A 150 -16.02 -42.35 16.79
C LYS A 150 -16.07 -41.93 18.26
N LYS A 151 -16.71 -40.77 18.57
CA LYS A 151 -16.87 -40.32 19.95
C LYS A 151 -17.78 -41.24 20.76
N ARG A 152 -18.88 -41.72 20.15
CA ARG A 152 -19.81 -42.65 20.77
C ARG A 152 -19.16 -44.02 21.07
N ASP A 153 -18.35 -44.53 20.13
CA ASP A 153 -17.65 -45.79 20.28
C ASP A 153 -16.57 -45.73 21.37
N ARG A 154 -15.94 -44.57 21.56
CA ARG A 154 -14.99 -44.35 22.68
C ARG A 154 -15.72 -44.33 24.03
N GLY A 155 -16.84 -43.62 24.16
CA GLY A 155 -17.60 -43.59 25.40
C GLY A 155 -18.25 -44.89 25.81
N ARG A 156 -18.39 -45.88 24.87
CA ARG A 156 -18.85 -47.24 25.20
C ARG A 156 -17.77 -48.12 25.77
N ARG A 157 -16.49 -47.87 25.46
CA ARG A 157 -15.35 -48.66 25.95
C ARG A 157 -14.91 -48.29 27.37
N ASP A 158 -15.37 -47.17 27.89
CA ASP A 158 -15.02 -46.72 29.24
C ASP A 158 -16.02 -47.22 30.31
N PHE A 159 -17.00 -48.09 29.93
CA PHE A 159 -18.04 -48.62 30.84
C PHE A 159 -18.07 -50.17 30.92
N ASP A 160 -17.11 -50.89 30.32
CA ASP A 160 -16.85 -52.31 30.51
C ASP A 160 -15.49 -52.49 31.22
#